data_fafb90afefa315fb0eac658f044f02db
#
_entry.id   fafb90afefa315fb0eac658f044f02db
#
_cell.length_a   1.000
_cell.length_b   1.000
_cell.length_c   1.000
_cell.angle_alpha   90.00
_cell.angle_beta   90.00
_cell.angle_gamma   90.00
#
_symmetry.space_group_name_H-M   'P 1'
#
loop_
_entity.id
_entity.type
_entity.pdbx_description
1 polymer ?
#
loop_
_entity_poly.entity_id
_entity_poly.type
_entity_poly.pdbx_seq_one_letter_code
_entity_poly.pdbx_strand_id
1 'polypeptide(L)'
;CTGHIALLKRYTTSVRVMLDADKAGRKAADAVVPTLAGEGMDAVRIGLPEGDDPDSLFRRLGREAFAAYVREAVRQTRPSEEQVLLGRIRKGIGLLSGVAEAEKRERLLRVLEDCLTQLKGLSVGACRPATMDWRWV
;
A
#
# COMPACT_ATOMS: atom_id res chain seq x y z
N CYS A 1 -2.60 15.20 -16.42
CA CYS A 1 -2.22 13.92 -15.74
C CYS A 1 -3.25 12.80 -15.85
N THR A 2 -4.54 13.08 -15.98
CA THR A 2 -5.60 12.05 -16.10
C THR A 2 -5.43 11.12 -17.31
N GLY A 3 -4.94 11.63 -18.45
CA GLY A 3 -4.67 10.82 -19.64
C GLY A 3 -3.58 9.75 -19.44
N HIS A 4 -2.55 10.04 -18.67
CA HIS A 4 -1.50 9.06 -18.35
C HIS A 4 -2.01 7.93 -17.45
N ILE A 5 -2.89 8.26 -16.49
CA ILE A 5 -3.48 7.25 -15.61
C ILE A 5 -4.40 6.32 -16.40
N ALA A 6 -5.25 6.88 -17.28
CA ALA A 6 -6.10 6.08 -18.16
C ALA A 6 -5.29 5.14 -19.07
N LEU A 7 -4.12 5.61 -19.56
CA LEU A 7 -3.21 4.78 -20.33
C LEU A 7 -2.60 3.67 -19.48
N LEU A 8 -2.08 3.97 -18.28
CA LEU A 8 -1.50 2.99 -17.37
C LEU A 8 -2.49 1.88 -17.00
N LYS A 9 -3.76 2.22 -16.74
CA LYS A 9 -4.83 1.26 -16.39
C LYS A 9 -5.06 0.20 -17.47
N ARG A 10 -4.71 0.46 -18.72
CA ARG A 10 -4.81 -0.51 -19.82
C ARG A 10 -3.74 -1.61 -19.74
N TYR A 11 -2.63 -1.36 -19.06
CA TYR A 11 -1.47 -2.25 -19.03
C TYR A 11 -1.20 -2.86 -17.67
N THR A 12 -1.60 -2.17 -16.58
CA THR A 12 -1.32 -2.64 -15.22
C THR A 12 -2.34 -2.13 -14.23
N THR A 13 -2.56 -2.91 -13.17
CA THR A 13 -3.32 -2.51 -11.98
C THR A 13 -2.39 -2.17 -10.80
N SER A 14 -1.07 -2.33 -10.96
CA SER A 14 -0.11 -2.14 -9.87
C SER A 14 1.03 -1.24 -10.35
N VAL A 15 1.27 -0.14 -9.62
CA VAL A 15 2.27 0.89 -9.97
C VAL A 15 3.20 1.12 -8.78
N ARG A 16 4.49 1.18 -9.09
CA ARG A 16 5.52 1.57 -8.13
C ARG A 16 6.05 2.94 -8.53
N VAL A 17 5.85 3.92 -7.64
CA VAL A 17 6.23 5.33 -7.89
C VAL A 17 7.57 5.57 -7.21
N MET A 18 8.59 5.84 -8.00
CA MET A 18 9.94 6.15 -7.54
C MET A 18 10.36 7.47 -8.20
N LEU A 19 10.55 8.50 -7.39
CA LEU A 19 10.96 9.83 -7.80
C LEU A 19 12.16 10.28 -6.98
N ASP A 20 12.84 11.32 -7.43
CA ASP A 20 14.05 11.85 -6.78
C ASP A 20 13.87 12.10 -5.28
N ALA A 21 14.90 11.86 -4.49
CA ALA A 21 14.86 12.00 -3.04
C ALA A 21 14.89 13.45 -2.56
N ASP A 22 14.62 14.40 -3.43
CA ASP A 22 14.52 15.81 -3.09
C ASP A 22 13.10 16.22 -2.61
N LYS A 23 12.93 17.47 -2.20
CA LYS A 23 11.65 17.99 -1.72
C LYS A 23 10.58 17.99 -2.82
N ALA A 24 10.96 18.25 -4.06
CA ALA A 24 10.04 18.32 -5.20
C ALA A 24 9.54 16.91 -5.56
N GLY A 25 10.44 15.92 -5.66
CA GLY A 25 10.11 14.53 -5.95
C GLY A 25 9.22 13.92 -4.86
N ARG A 26 9.53 14.18 -3.58
CA ARG A 26 8.67 13.75 -2.46
C ARG A 26 7.26 14.31 -2.56
N LYS A 27 7.13 15.63 -2.79
CA LYS A 27 5.82 16.28 -2.97
C LYS A 27 5.06 15.74 -4.18
N ALA A 28 5.76 15.48 -5.28
CA ALA A 28 5.15 14.88 -6.47
C ALA A 28 4.65 13.46 -6.22
N ALA A 29 5.43 12.62 -5.51
CA ALA A 29 5.00 11.27 -5.14
C ALA A 29 3.78 11.29 -4.22
N ASP A 30 3.76 12.18 -3.23
CA ASP A 30 2.65 12.35 -2.27
C ASP A 30 1.35 12.80 -2.97
N ALA A 31 1.44 13.46 -4.12
CA ALA A 31 0.28 13.82 -4.93
C ALA A 31 -0.16 12.69 -5.89
N VAL A 32 0.79 11.98 -6.50
CA VAL A 32 0.51 10.98 -7.53
C VAL A 32 -0.03 9.68 -6.93
N VAL A 33 0.52 9.20 -5.82
CA VAL A 33 0.12 7.92 -5.21
C VAL A 33 -1.36 7.91 -4.81
N PRO A 34 -1.90 8.91 -4.08
CA PRO A 34 -3.34 8.94 -3.78
C PRO A 34 -4.22 9.05 -5.03
N THR A 35 -3.75 9.77 -6.05
CA THR A 35 -4.49 9.91 -7.32
C THR A 35 -4.62 8.55 -8.02
N LEU A 36 -3.52 7.79 -8.12
CA LEU A 36 -3.54 6.42 -8.67
C LEU A 36 -4.43 5.48 -7.85
N ALA A 37 -4.34 5.55 -6.53
CA ALA A 37 -5.17 4.75 -5.62
C ALA A 37 -6.66 5.09 -5.76
N GLY A 38 -7.01 6.37 -5.89
CA GLY A 38 -8.38 6.84 -6.15
C GLY A 38 -8.96 6.31 -7.45
N GLU A 39 -8.11 6.05 -8.43
CA GLU A 39 -8.45 5.40 -9.70
C GLU A 39 -8.47 3.87 -9.64
N GLY A 40 -8.33 3.28 -8.46
CA GLY A 40 -8.41 1.84 -8.24
C GLY A 40 -7.13 1.06 -8.58
N MET A 41 -5.97 1.75 -8.66
CA MET A 41 -4.68 1.11 -8.87
C MET A 41 -3.97 0.82 -7.52
N ASP A 42 -3.26 -0.31 -7.44
CA ASP A 42 -2.34 -0.60 -6.33
C ASP A 42 -1.07 0.23 -6.51
N ALA A 43 -1.06 1.44 -5.93
CA ALA A 43 0.04 2.38 -6.03
C ALA A 43 0.86 2.42 -4.75
N VAL A 44 2.16 2.19 -4.85
CA VAL A 44 3.10 2.22 -3.73
C VAL A 44 4.25 3.17 -4.05
N ARG A 45 4.55 4.07 -3.11
CA ARG A 45 5.75 4.90 -3.18
C ARG A 45 6.96 4.09 -2.74
N ILE A 46 8.03 4.15 -3.52
CA ILE A 46 9.37 3.67 -3.16
C ILE A 46 10.20 4.88 -2.73
N GLY A 47 10.58 4.94 -1.47
CA GLY A 47 11.51 5.96 -0.98
C GLY A 47 12.93 5.68 -1.46
N LEU A 48 13.68 6.73 -1.78
CA LEU A 48 15.09 6.67 -2.10
C LEU A 48 15.92 7.24 -0.93
N PRO A 49 17.18 6.83 -0.77
CA PRO A 49 18.13 7.48 0.13
C PRO A 49 18.26 8.97 -0.21
N GLU A 50 18.53 9.79 0.79
CA GLU A 50 18.64 11.24 0.61
C GLU A 50 19.75 11.58 -0.40
N GLY A 51 19.43 12.47 -1.34
CA GLY A 51 20.32 12.89 -2.42
C GLY A 51 20.43 11.93 -3.59
N ASP A 52 19.75 10.78 -3.56
CA ASP A 52 19.73 9.85 -4.68
C ASP A 52 18.53 10.12 -5.63
N ASP A 53 18.75 9.77 -6.88
CA ASP A 53 17.71 9.58 -7.88
C ASP A 53 17.65 8.09 -8.30
N PRO A 54 16.60 7.65 -9.01
CA PRO A 54 16.44 6.24 -9.39
C PRO A 54 17.60 5.69 -10.22
N ASP A 55 18.20 6.51 -11.08
CA ASP A 55 19.30 6.11 -11.97
C ASP A 55 20.62 5.95 -11.20
N SER A 56 20.94 6.92 -10.33
CA SER A 56 22.14 6.88 -9.47
C SER A 56 22.10 5.68 -8.53
N LEU A 57 20.94 5.40 -7.91
CA LEU A 57 20.75 4.23 -7.06
C LEU A 57 20.91 2.93 -7.86
N PHE A 58 20.31 2.85 -9.05
CA PHE A 58 20.43 1.68 -9.90
C PHE A 58 21.88 1.41 -10.32
N ARG A 59 22.62 2.44 -10.74
CA ARG A 59 24.05 2.34 -11.13
C ARG A 59 24.92 1.90 -9.95
N ARG A 60 24.65 2.39 -8.75
CA ARG A 60 25.40 2.05 -7.55
C ARG A 60 25.15 0.61 -7.09
N LEU A 61 23.91 0.17 -7.08
CA LEU A 61 23.53 -1.15 -6.57
C LEU A 61 23.68 -2.26 -7.61
N GLY A 62 23.54 -1.94 -8.89
CA GLY A 62 23.38 -2.92 -9.95
C GLY A 62 21.99 -3.57 -9.96
N ARG A 63 21.71 -4.32 -11.01
CA ARG A 63 20.39 -4.85 -11.34
C ARG A 63 19.76 -5.70 -10.22
N GLU A 64 20.52 -6.62 -9.67
CA GLU A 64 19.99 -7.59 -8.69
C GLU A 64 19.69 -6.94 -7.34
N ALA A 65 20.63 -6.15 -6.81
CA ALA A 65 20.47 -5.46 -5.55
C ALA A 65 19.41 -4.35 -5.64
N PHE A 66 19.30 -3.65 -6.77
CA PHE A 66 18.21 -2.70 -7.00
C PHE A 66 16.84 -3.39 -7.02
N ALA A 67 16.72 -4.52 -7.68
CA ALA A 67 15.47 -5.29 -7.68
C ALA A 67 15.11 -5.80 -6.28
N ALA A 68 16.10 -6.20 -5.47
CA ALA A 68 15.89 -6.59 -4.08
C ALA A 68 15.45 -5.39 -3.24
N TYR A 69 16.08 -4.22 -3.40
CA TYR A 69 15.70 -2.97 -2.75
C TYR A 69 14.24 -2.60 -3.02
N VAL A 70 13.82 -2.64 -4.30
CA VAL A 70 12.43 -2.33 -4.69
C VAL A 70 11.45 -3.31 -4.04
N ARG A 71 11.73 -4.63 -4.08
CA ARG A 71 10.88 -5.65 -3.44
C ARG A 71 10.72 -5.43 -1.95
N GLU A 72 11.82 -5.14 -1.26
CA GLU A 72 11.80 -4.89 0.19
C GLU A 72 11.04 -3.61 0.53
N ALA A 73 11.26 -2.51 -0.21
CA ALA A 73 10.53 -1.26 -0.02
C ALA A 73 9.02 -1.43 -0.24
N VAL A 74 8.61 -2.22 -1.24
CA VAL A 74 7.19 -2.58 -1.46
C VAL A 74 6.63 -3.35 -0.27
N ARG A 75 7.38 -4.32 0.26
CA ARG A 75 6.96 -5.13 1.41
C ARG A 75 6.75 -4.27 2.66
N GLN A 76 7.66 -3.34 2.92
CA GLN A 76 7.59 -2.44 4.07
C GLN A 76 6.47 -1.39 3.94
N THR A 77 6.17 -0.96 2.72
CA THR A 77 5.16 0.09 2.48
C THR A 77 3.74 -0.49 2.35
N ARG A 78 3.59 -1.78 2.09
CA ARG A 78 2.27 -2.41 2.07
C ARG A 78 1.65 -2.32 3.47
N PRO A 79 0.41 -1.82 3.56
CA PRO A 79 -0.29 -1.83 4.83
C PRO A 79 -0.38 -3.28 5.34
N SER A 80 -0.18 -3.47 6.63
CA SER A 80 -0.40 -4.78 7.25
C SER A 80 -1.85 -5.23 6.99
N GLU A 81 -2.09 -6.54 7.03
CA GLU A 81 -3.44 -7.07 6.90
C GLU A 81 -4.41 -6.43 7.90
N GLU A 82 -3.92 -6.19 9.11
CA GLU A 82 -4.63 -5.45 10.16
C GLU A 82 -5.01 -4.02 9.70
N GLN A 83 -4.08 -3.28 9.12
CA GLN A 83 -4.35 -1.91 8.62
C GLN A 83 -5.36 -1.90 7.48
N VAL A 84 -5.33 -2.90 6.60
CA VAL A 84 -6.31 -3.07 5.52
C VAL A 84 -7.69 -3.33 6.09
N LEU A 85 -7.82 -4.24 7.06
CA LEU A 85 -9.08 -4.55 7.73
C LEU A 85 -9.65 -3.35 8.49
N LEU A 86 -8.81 -2.64 9.25
CA LEU A 86 -9.20 -1.41 9.94
C LEU A 86 -9.70 -0.33 8.96
N GLY A 87 -9.03 -0.20 7.81
CA GLY A 87 -9.45 0.71 6.74
C GLY A 87 -10.83 0.34 6.17
N ARG A 88 -11.09 -0.95 5.92
CA ARG A 88 -12.39 -1.45 5.49
C ARG A 88 -13.49 -1.20 6.52
N ILE A 89 -13.23 -1.47 7.79
CA ILE A 89 -14.17 -1.24 8.89
C ILE A 89 -14.51 0.24 8.97
N ARG A 90 -13.50 1.13 8.98
CA ARG A 90 -13.71 2.58 9.05
C ARG A 90 -14.55 3.09 7.89
N LYS A 91 -14.26 2.64 6.67
CA LYS A 91 -15.04 3.00 5.48
C LYS A 91 -16.48 2.48 5.56
N GLY A 92 -16.67 1.23 6.00
CA GLY A 92 -17.99 0.63 6.17
C GLY A 92 -18.83 1.35 7.20
N ILE A 93 -18.27 1.74 8.34
CA ILE A 93 -18.96 2.54 9.37
C ILE A 93 -19.41 3.90 8.79
N GLY A 94 -18.53 4.57 8.03
CA GLY A 94 -18.89 5.84 7.36
C GLY A 94 -20.04 5.69 6.36
N LEU A 95 -20.12 4.56 5.67
CA LEU A 95 -21.20 4.29 4.72
C LEU A 95 -22.53 3.97 5.42
N LEU A 96 -22.51 3.33 6.60
CA LEU A 96 -23.74 2.98 7.34
C LEU A 96 -24.61 4.19 7.67
N SER A 97 -24.02 5.34 7.94
CA SER A 97 -24.73 6.57 8.25
C SER A 97 -25.53 7.15 7.06
N GLY A 98 -25.14 6.81 5.83
CA GLY A 98 -25.78 7.29 4.61
C GLY A 98 -26.73 6.29 3.95
N VAL A 99 -26.84 5.05 4.46
CA VAL A 99 -27.66 4.00 3.85
C VAL A 99 -29.04 3.96 4.48
N ALA A 100 -30.07 4.39 3.73
CA ALA A 100 -31.47 4.35 4.16
C ALA A 100 -32.13 2.97 3.95
N GLU A 101 -31.64 2.18 2.98
CA GLU A 101 -32.23 0.89 2.60
C GLU A 101 -31.81 -0.22 3.58
N ALA A 102 -32.78 -0.86 4.24
CA ALA A 102 -32.55 -1.89 5.25
C ALA A 102 -31.71 -3.07 4.72
N GLU A 103 -31.97 -3.54 3.52
CA GLU A 103 -31.25 -4.67 2.91
C GLU A 103 -29.76 -4.35 2.64
N LYS A 104 -29.46 -3.16 2.12
CA LYS A 104 -28.08 -2.71 1.91
C LYS A 104 -27.35 -2.52 3.25
N ARG A 105 -28.05 -2.02 4.25
CA ARG A 105 -27.50 -1.85 5.60
C ARG A 105 -27.15 -3.20 6.23
N GLU A 106 -28.00 -4.20 6.09
CA GLU A 106 -27.75 -5.55 6.60
C GLU A 106 -26.56 -6.22 5.91
N ARG A 107 -26.45 -6.10 4.58
CA ARG A 107 -25.28 -6.60 3.83
C ARG A 107 -23.98 -5.94 4.29
N LEU A 108 -24.02 -4.63 4.52
CA LEU A 108 -22.84 -3.89 5.00
C LEU A 108 -22.42 -4.31 6.41
N LEU A 109 -23.40 -4.54 7.30
CA LEU A 109 -23.13 -5.05 8.67
C LEU A 109 -22.47 -6.43 8.62
N ARG A 110 -22.93 -7.36 7.79
CA ARG A 110 -22.29 -8.69 7.63
C ARG A 110 -20.83 -8.57 7.18
N VAL A 111 -20.53 -7.68 6.23
CA VAL A 111 -19.15 -7.43 5.78
C VAL A 111 -18.29 -6.87 6.90
N LEU A 112 -18.83 -5.99 7.74
CA LEU A 112 -18.12 -5.44 8.90
C LEU A 112 -17.87 -6.49 9.97
N GLU A 113 -18.83 -7.36 10.24
CA GLU A 113 -18.68 -8.50 11.18
C GLU A 113 -17.60 -9.47 10.72
N ASP A 114 -17.56 -9.79 9.42
CA ASP A 114 -16.51 -10.63 8.85
C ASP A 114 -15.12 -9.97 9.00
N CYS A 115 -14.98 -8.70 8.66
CA CYS A 115 -13.73 -7.97 8.87
C CYS A 115 -13.30 -7.93 10.35
N LEU A 116 -14.22 -7.76 11.28
CA LEU A 116 -13.94 -7.77 12.72
C LEU A 116 -13.50 -9.16 13.20
N THR A 117 -14.09 -10.21 12.66
CA THR A 117 -13.73 -11.60 12.97
C THR A 117 -12.32 -11.90 12.49
N GLN A 118 -11.98 -11.49 11.26
CA GLN A 118 -10.63 -11.64 10.71
C GLN A 118 -9.61 -10.85 11.53
N LEU A 119 -9.93 -9.62 11.94
CA LEU A 119 -9.05 -8.80 12.78
C LEU A 119 -8.77 -9.45 14.15
N LYS A 120 -9.78 -10.03 14.79
CA LYS A 120 -9.61 -10.79 16.04
C LYS A 120 -8.70 -12.01 15.84
N GLY A 121 -8.80 -12.70 14.71
CA GLY A 121 -7.93 -13.82 14.35
C GLY A 121 -6.46 -13.42 14.24
N LEU A 122 -6.17 -12.25 13.66
CA LEU A 122 -4.81 -11.72 13.57
C LEU A 122 -4.21 -11.38 14.94
N SER A 123 -5.01 -10.80 15.85
CA SER A 123 -4.57 -10.44 17.21
C SER A 123 -4.19 -11.65 18.06
N VAL A 124 -4.85 -12.78 17.85
CA VAL A 124 -4.55 -14.05 18.58
C VAL A 124 -3.30 -14.75 18.02
N GLY A 125 -2.99 -14.54 16.73
CA GLY A 125 -1.80 -15.13 16.08
C GLY A 125 -0.49 -14.37 16.34
N ALA A 126 -0.54 -13.14 16.85
CA ALA A 126 0.63 -12.26 17.02
C ALA A 126 1.54 -12.63 18.21
N CYS A 127 1.27 -13.71 18.95
CA CYS A 127 2.13 -14.20 20.04
C CYS A 127 3.08 -15.32 19.59
N ARG A 128 3.74 -15.16 18.43
CA ARG A 128 4.95 -15.92 18.10
C ARG A 128 6.13 -14.96 18.15
N PRO A 129 7.07 -15.12 19.10
CA PRO A 129 8.32 -14.38 19.04
C PRO A 129 9.02 -14.81 17.73
N ALA A 130 9.25 -13.85 16.85
CA ALA A 130 10.15 -14.03 15.73
C ALA A 130 11.53 -14.33 16.31
N THR A 131 11.94 -15.60 16.32
CA THR A 131 13.33 -15.97 16.48
C THR A 131 14.06 -15.42 15.27
N MET A 132 14.66 -14.25 15.44
CA MET A 132 15.59 -13.66 14.49
C MET A 132 16.85 -14.52 14.53
N ASP A 133 16.98 -15.41 13.57
CA ASP A 133 18.21 -16.16 13.33
C ASP A 133 19.17 -15.30 12.51
N TRP A 134 20.03 -14.53 13.22
CA TRP A 134 21.09 -13.72 12.65
C TRP A 134 22.29 -14.62 12.30
N ARG A 135 22.18 -15.52 11.34
CA ARG A 135 23.33 -16.23 10.78
C ARG A 135 23.56 -15.80 9.34
N TRP A 136 24.23 -14.66 9.18
CA TRP A 136 25.03 -14.35 7.99
C TRP A 136 26.30 -13.64 8.46
N VAL A 137 27.32 -14.42 8.69
CA VAL A 137 28.72 -14.01 8.60
C VAL A 137 29.19 -14.39 7.23
#